data_6b97e992f6afc5d75b30097ce486ddc1
#
_entry.id   6b97e992f6afc5d75b30097ce486ddc1
#
_cell.length_a   1.000
_cell.length_b   1.000
_cell.length_c   1.000
_cell.angle_alpha   90.00
_cell.angle_beta   90.00
_cell.angle_gamma   90.00
#
_symmetry.space_group_name_H-M   'P 1'
#
loop_
_entity.id
_entity.type
_entity.pdbx_description
1 polymer ?
#
loop_
_entity_poly.entity_id
_entity_poly.type
_entity_poly.pdbx_seq_one_letter_code
_entity_poly.pdbx_strand_id
1 'polypeptide(L)'
;MNVLIAKTKEECKVWTDNIVVVDVLRSATTICQLLQRGKRDVRVFEDVSKAVAFKEKNPQFTVYSELDFPQGFAHEDNSPYAASKADAGTPALVVTTAGTKALFGARQASQIFMGGFCNFYELAALLKGLSRDVLLVPSALFANKDDAEDFLCVSALKDFLQGFGNAELAVNDVKNT
;
A
#
# COMPACT_ATOMS: atom_id res chain seq x y z
N MET A 1 -5.93 21.64 -6.37
CA MET A 1 -5.24 20.44 -5.84
C MET A 1 -3.85 20.36 -6.44
N ASN A 2 -2.82 20.44 -5.62
CA ASN A 2 -1.46 20.16 -6.05
C ASN A 2 -1.15 18.67 -5.81
N VAL A 3 -0.32 18.07 -6.70
CA VAL A 3 0.13 16.69 -6.56
C VAL A 3 1.65 16.70 -6.42
N LEU A 4 2.15 16.27 -5.26
CA LEU A 4 3.55 16.24 -4.90
C LEU A 4 4.01 14.79 -4.73
N ILE A 5 5.30 14.54 -4.92
CA ILE A 5 5.93 13.25 -4.62
C ILE A 5 6.86 13.46 -3.43
N ALA A 6 6.72 12.65 -2.40
CA ALA A 6 7.60 12.65 -1.24
C ALA A 6 9.03 12.28 -1.65
N LYS A 7 10.00 13.00 -1.12
CA LYS A 7 11.43 12.74 -1.27
C LYS A 7 12.02 12.03 -0.05
N THR A 8 11.35 12.16 1.09
CA THR A 8 11.78 11.58 2.36
C THR A 8 10.57 11.03 3.14
N LYS A 9 10.81 10.07 4.02
CA LYS A 9 9.78 9.56 4.93
C LYS A 9 9.34 10.61 5.95
N GLU A 10 10.18 11.61 6.24
CA GLU A 10 9.86 12.71 7.14
C GLU A 10 8.76 13.60 6.57
N GLU A 11 8.79 13.88 5.28
CA GLU A 11 7.70 14.61 4.60
C GLU A 11 6.34 13.90 4.77
N CYS A 12 6.32 12.58 4.63
CA CYS A 12 5.12 11.77 4.85
C CYS A 12 4.58 11.92 6.29
N LYS A 13 5.48 11.92 7.28
CA LYS A 13 5.09 11.94 8.70
C LYS A 13 4.46 13.25 9.18
N VAL A 14 4.77 14.36 8.51
CA VAL A 14 4.28 15.69 8.87
C VAL A 14 3.19 16.22 7.97
N TRP A 15 2.88 15.50 6.88
CA TRP A 15 1.85 15.93 5.93
C TRP A 15 0.45 15.76 6.52
N THR A 16 -0.39 16.77 6.38
CA THR A 16 -1.72 16.80 7.00
C THR A 16 -2.90 16.72 6.02
N ASP A 17 -2.65 16.96 4.72
CA ASP A 17 -3.68 16.81 3.70
C ASP A 17 -3.80 15.35 3.24
N ASN A 18 -4.08 15.07 1.99
CA ASN A 18 -4.25 13.69 1.51
C ASN A 18 -2.90 13.03 1.24
N ILE A 19 -2.77 11.76 1.60
CA ILE A 19 -1.60 10.93 1.25
C ILE A 19 -2.04 9.71 0.45
N VAL A 20 -1.27 9.38 -0.57
CA VAL A 20 -1.31 8.09 -1.25
C VAL A 20 -0.01 7.36 -0.98
N VAL A 21 -0.06 6.25 -0.25
CA VAL A 21 1.05 5.31 -0.12
C VAL A 21 1.03 4.38 -1.31
N VAL A 22 2.13 4.33 -2.05
CA VAL A 22 2.29 3.43 -3.20
C VAL A 22 3.27 2.33 -2.85
N ASP A 23 2.83 1.07 -2.98
CA ASP A 23 3.62 -0.15 -2.78
C ASP A 23 3.20 -1.18 -3.84
N VAL A 24 3.91 -1.16 -4.95
CA VAL A 24 3.56 -1.97 -6.13
C VAL A 24 3.81 -3.45 -5.86
N LEU A 25 4.98 -3.76 -5.33
CA LEU A 25 5.42 -5.11 -5.03
C LEU A 25 5.83 -5.23 -3.55
N ARG A 26 4.85 -5.57 -2.67
CA ARG A 26 3.61 -6.26 -3.08
C ARG A 26 2.38 -5.82 -2.28
N SER A 27 2.54 -4.98 -1.22
CA SER A 27 1.48 -4.86 -0.22
C SER A 27 0.19 -4.22 -0.74
N ALA A 28 0.29 -3.18 -1.60
CA ALA A 28 -0.93 -2.60 -2.19
C ALA A 28 -1.67 -3.61 -3.07
N THR A 29 -0.95 -4.34 -3.91
CA THR A 29 -1.57 -5.33 -4.78
C THR A 29 -2.20 -6.47 -3.97
N THR A 30 -1.54 -6.92 -2.90
CA THR A 30 -2.09 -7.93 -1.98
C THR A 30 -3.37 -7.43 -1.28
N ILE A 31 -3.34 -6.21 -0.74
CA ILE A 31 -4.50 -5.61 -0.06
C ILE A 31 -5.67 -5.40 -1.05
N CYS A 32 -5.40 -4.88 -2.24
CA CYS A 32 -6.42 -4.74 -3.28
C CYS A 32 -7.07 -6.10 -3.61
N GLN A 33 -6.27 -7.15 -3.75
CA GLN A 33 -6.77 -8.49 -4.01
C GLN A 33 -7.62 -9.03 -2.84
N LEU A 34 -7.23 -8.80 -1.60
CA LEU A 34 -8.02 -9.17 -0.41
C LEU A 34 -9.38 -8.47 -0.41
N LEU A 35 -9.41 -7.16 -0.68
CA LEU A 35 -10.64 -6.38 -0.77
C LEU A 35 -11.52 -6.85 -1.93
N GLN A 36 -10.93 -7.15 -3.10
CA GLN A 36 -11.64 -7.69 -4.27
C GLN A 36 -12.26 -9.06 -3.98
N ARG A 37 -11.63 -9.89 -3.12
CA ARG A 37 -12.19 -11.14 -2.62
C ARG A 37 -13.33 -10.94 -1.61
N GLY A 38 -13.72 -9.70 -1.32
CA GLY A 38 -14.82 -9.38 -0.44
C GLY A 38 -14.45 -9.26 1.03
N LYS A 39 -13.17 -9.25 1.39
CA LYS A 39 -12.75 -8.98 2.77
C LYS A 39 -13.10 -7.54 3.15
N ARG A 40 -13.85 -7.39 4.24
CA ARG A 40 -14.33 -6.07 4.72
C ARG A 40 -13.56 -5.53 5.92
N ASP A 41 -12.83 -6.40 6.63
CA ASP A 41 -11.95 -6.02 7.75
C ASP A 41 -10.51 -6.46 7.39
N VAL A 42 -9.75 -5.52 6.84
CA VAL A 42 -8.32 -5.68 6.55
C VAL A 42 -7.56 -4.71 7.44
N ARG A 43 -6.78 -5.23 8.37
CA ARG A 43 -5.99 -4.44 9.30
C ARG A 43 -4.51 -4.51 8.99
N VAL A 44 -3.82 -3.39 9.19
CA VAL A 44 -2.38 -3.29 8.97
C VAL A 44 -1.66 -3.10 10.30
N PHE A 45 -0.47 -3.67 10.43
CA PHE A 45 0.37 -3.51 11.60
C PHE A 45 1.77 -3.06 11.22
N GLU A 46 2.36 -2.23 12.07
CA GLU A 46 3.69 -1.65 11.86
C GLU A 46 4.80 -2.70 12.02
N ASP A 47 4.58 -3.65 12.94
CA ASP A 47 5.58 -4.66 13.29
C ASP A 47 4.94 -6.02 13.63
N VAL A 48 5.77 -7.07 13.57
CA VAL A 48 5.38 -8.46 13.82
C VAL A 48 4.89 -8.66 15.25
N SER A 49 5.50 -8.02 16.25
CA SER A 49 5.15 -8.25 17.67
C SER A 49 3.72 -7.78 17.96
N LYS A 50 3.33 -6.62 17.43
CA LYS A 50 1.97 -6.10 17.54
C LYS A 50 0.96 -6.99 16.78
N ALA A 51 1.35 -7.50 15.61
CA ALA A 51 0.52 -8.40 14.82
C ALA A 51 0.27 -9.72 15.55
N VAL A 52 1.30 -10.31 16.15
CA VAL A 52 1.19 -11.54 16.98
C VAL A 52 0.27 -11.31 18.17
N ALA A 53 0.52 -10.26 18.96
CA ALA A 53 -0.29 -9.96 20.14
C ALA A 53 -1.76 -9.67 19.79
N PHE A 54 -2.02 -9.11 18.61
CA PHE A 54 -3.39 -8.91 18.13
C PHE A 54 -4.02 -10.23 17.70
N LYS A 55 -3.31 -11.05 16.91
CA LYS A 55 -3.80 -12.35 16.42
C LYS A 55 -4.12 -13.33 17.55
N GLU A 56 -3.32 -13.34 18.62
CA GLU A 56 -3.58 -14.17 19.81
C GLU A 56 -4.97 -13.87 20.45
N LYS A 57 -5.36 -12.60 20.47
CA LYS A 57 -6.66 -12.14 20.98
C LYS A 57 -7.78 -12.23 19.94
N ASN A 58 -7.44 -12.37 18.66
CA ASN A 58 -8.34 -12.35 17.51
C ASN A 58 -8.00 -13.51 16.56
N PRO A 59 -8.17 -14.77 16.97
CA PRO A 59 -7.71 -15.93 16.23
C PRO A 59 -8.37 -16.10 14.84
N GLN A 60 -9.49 -15.43 14.59
CA GLN A 60 -10.22 -15.48 13.31
C GLN A 60 -9.49 -14.75 12.16
N PHE A 61 -8.52 -13.85 12.44
CA PHE A 61 -7.81 -13.13 11.37
C PHE A 61 -6.83 -14.04 10.65
N THR A 62 -6.79 -14.01 9.33
CA THR A 62 -5.69 -14.59 8.54
C THR A 62 -4.58 -13.55 8.39
N VAL A 63 -3.35 -13.92 8.69
CA VAL A 63 -2.17 -13.05 8.59
C VAL A 63 -1.52 -13.21 7.22
N TYR A 64 -1.18 -12.10 6.56
CA TYR A 64 -0.44 -12.02 5.29
C TYR A 64 0.85 -11.23 5.52
N SER A 65 2.00 -11.83 5.25
CA SER A 65 3.30 -11.21 5.50
C SER A 65 4.43 -11.89 4.73
N GLU A 66 5.48 -11.12 4.42
CA GLU A 66 6.79 -11.62 3.99
C GLU A 66 7.82 -11.63 5.13
N LEU A 67 7.42 -11.24 6.34
CA LEU A 67 8.32 -11.16 7.49
C LEU A 67 8.36 -12.47 8.28
N ASP A 68 9.46 -12.69 8.99
CA ASP A 68 9.60 -13.84 9.87
C ASP A 68 8.72 -13.71 11.12
N PHE A 69 7.98 -14.76 11.43
CA PHE A 69 7.17 -14.88 12.63
C PHE A 69 7.77 -15.93 13.58
N PRO A 70 7.37 -15.92 14.87
CA PRO A 70 7.76 -16.96 15.81
C PRO A 70 7.43 -18.37 15.27
N GLN A 71 8.26 -19.34 15.63
CA GLN A 71 8.06 -20.72 15.21
C GLN A 71 6.64 -21.22 15.56
N GLY A 72 5.97 -21.83 14.58
CA GLY A 72 4.60 -22.32 14.75
C GLY A 72 3.50 -21.30 14.55
N PHE A 73 3.82 -20.03 14.31
CA PHE A 73 2.83 -19.01 13.98
C PHE A 73 2.38 -19.14 12.51
N ALA A 74 1.09 -19.41 12.30
CA ALA A 74 0.54 -19.58 10.96
C ALA A 74 0.30 -18.24 10.28
N HIS A 75 0.87 -18.07 9.10
CA HIS A 75 0.62 -16.93 8.21
C HIS A 75 0.71 -17.34 6.75
N GLU A 76 0.09 -16.55 5.89
CA GLU A 76 0.18 -16.63 4.43
C GLU A 76 1.25 -15.66 3.91
N ASP A 77 1.81 -15.94 2.74
CA ASP A 77 2.72 -15.01 2.09
C ASP A 77 2.01 -13.70 1.71
N ASN A 78 2.74 -12.59 1.80
CA ASN A 78 2.29 -11.29 1.27
C ASN A 78 2.36 -11.30 -0.26
N SER A 79 1.47 -12.07 -0.90
CA SER A 79 1.36 -12.13 -2.36
C SER A 79 -0.07 -12.02 -2.85
N PRO A 80 -0.29 -11.38 -4.03
CA PRO A 80 -1.60 -11.34 -4.66
C PRO A 80 -2.16 -12.74 -4.94
N TYR A 81 -1.28 -13.72 -5.19
CA TYR A 81 -1.68 -15.10 -5.40
C TYR A 81 -2.25 -15.74 -4.13
N ALA A 82 -1.60 -15.59 -2.98
CA ALA A 82 -2.14 -16.04 -1.70
C ALA A 82 -3.47 -15.32 -1.40
N ALA A 83 -3.51 -14.01 -1.59
CA ALA A 83 -4.71 -13.21 -1.40
C ALA A 83 -5.87 -13.61 -2.32
N SER A 84 -5.60 -14.06 -3.56
CA SER A 84 -6.64 -14.51 -4.49
C SER A 84 -7.38 -15.77 -4.03
N LYS A 85 -6.78 -16.56 -3.15
CA LYS A 85 -7.36 -17.76 -2.55
C LYS A 85 -8.07 -17.48 -1.23
N ALA A 86 -8.05 -16.23 -0.76
CA ALA A 86 -8.62 -15.85 0.51
C ALA A 86 -10.13 -16.10 0.56
N ASP A 87 -10.60 -16.61 1.70
CA ASP A 87 -12.02 -16.69 2.00
C ASP A 87 -12.57 -15.30 2.37
N ALA A 88 -13.67 -14.90 1.74
CA ALA A 88 -14.30 -13.59 1.94
C ALA A 88 -14.81 -13.38 3.40
N GLY A 89 -15.21 -14.46 4.06
CA GLY A 89 -15.80 -14.40 5.42
C GLY A 89 -14.80 -14.13 6.54
N THR A 90 -13.52 -14.40 6.33
CA THR A 90 -12.49 -14.22 7.35
C THR A 90 -11.81 -12.86 7.23
N PRO A 91 -11.59 -12.12 8.33
CA PRO A 91 -10.83 -10.87 8.28
C PRO A 91 -9.34 -11.12 8.04
N ALA A 92 -8.65 -10.11 7.53
CA ALA A 92 -7.22 -10.19 7.22
C ALA A 92 -6.39 -9.22 8.05
N LEU A 93 -5.16 -9.62 8.34
CA LEU A 93 -4.13 -8.81 8.97
C LEU A 93 -2.92 -8.79 8.05
N VAL A 94 -2.40 -7.62 7.75
CA VAL A 94 -1.25 -7.44 6.87
C VAL A 94 -0.13 -6.73 7.63
N VAL A 95 1.08 -7.29 7.56
CA VAL A 95 2.29 -6.65 8.08
C VAL A 95 3.43 -6.88 7.10
N THR A 96 4.08 -5.80 6.67
CA THR A 96 5.08 -5.83 5.60
C THR A 96 6.31 -4.99 5.92
N THR A 97 7.34 -5.13 5.11
CA THR A 97 8.62 -4.43 5.32
C THR A 97 8.49 -2.92 5.16
N ALA A 98 7.76 -2.45 4.14
CA ALA A 98 7.70 -1.05 3.72
C ALA A 98 6.28 -0.47 3.79
N GLY A 99 5.31 -1.05 3.08
CA GLY A 99 3.99 -0.49 2.88
C GLY A 99 3.22 -0.22 4.17
N THR A 100 3.22 -1.16 5.12
CA THR A 100 2.54 -0.94 6.39
C THR A 100 3.23 0.14 7.24
N LYS A 101 4.56 0.24 7.22
CA LYS A 101 5.29 1.33 7.89
C LYS A 101 4.98 2.69 7.27
N ALA A 102 4.86 2.75 5.94
CA ALA A 102 4.48 3.97 5.24
C ALA A 102 3.06 4.42 5.62
N LEU A 103 2.10 3.50 5.69
CA LEU A 103 0.74 3.79 6.17
C LEU A 103 0.73 4.32 7.61
N PHE A 104 1.53 3.74 8.51
CA PHE A 104 1.70 4.27 9.88
C PHE A 104 2.40 5.64 9.89
N GLY A 105 3.35 5.87 8.99
CA GLY A 105 3.98 7.18 8.81
C GLY A 105 2.98 8.26 8.41
N ALA A 106 2.00 7.90 7.59
CA ALA A 106 0.98 8.81 7.05
C ALA A 106 -0.13 9.21 8.03
N ARG A 107 -0.11 8.73 9.27
CA ARG A 107 -1.22 8.85 10.25
C ARG A 107 -1.69 10.27 10.59
N GLN A 108 -0.93 11.30 10.26
CA GLN A 108 -1.33 12.70 10.45
C GLN A 108 -2.16 13.26 9.28
N ALA A 109 -2.19 12.54 8.16
CA ALA A 109 -2.95 12.96 6.98
C ALA A 109 -4.47 12.91 7.24
N SER A 110 -5.19 13.81 6.59
CA SER A 110 -6.65 13.87 6.66
C SER A 110 -7.31 12.63 6.04
N GLN A 111 -6.74 12.14 4.95
CA GLN A 111 -7.12 10.88 4.30
C GLN A 111 -5.88 10.13 3.82
N ILE A 112 -5.90 8.83 3.95
CA ILE A 112 -4.82 7.94 3.52
C ILE A 112 -5.39 6.96 2.51
N PHE A 113 -4.77 6.91 1.35
CA PHE A 113 -5.09 5.96 0.30
C PHE A 113 -3.90 5.03 0.10
N MET A 114 -4.18 3.82 -0.38
CA MET A 114 -3.15 2.88 -0.80
C MET A 114 -3.29 2.60 -2.28
N GLY A 115 -2.18 2.66 -3.01
CA GLY A 115 -2.16 2.56 -4.46
C GLY A 115 -1.03 1.72 -5.02
N GLY A 116 -1.26 1.31 -6.25
CA GLY A 116 -0.31 0.63 -7.11
C GLY A 116 -0.89 0.61 -8.53
N PHE A 117 -0.24 -0.09 -9.46
CA PHE A 117 -0.79 -0.23 -10.82
C PHE A 117 -2.12 -0.99 -10.84
N CYS A 118 -2.38 -1.84 -9.84
CA CYS A 118 -3.59 -2.67 -9.75
C CYS A 118 -4.90 -1.87 -9.58
N ASN A 119 -4.84 -0.65 -9.03
CA ASN A 119 -6.00 0.23 -8.81
C ASN A 119 -5.76 1.66 -9.31
N PHE A 120 -4.84 1.82 -10.26
CA PHE A 120 -4.33 3.12 -10.73
C PHE A 120 -5.44 4.06 -11.21
N TYR A 121 -6.33 3.58 -12.08
CA TYR A 121 -7.36 4.43 -12.70
C TYR A 121 -8.48 4.78 -11.72
N GLU A 122 -8.89 3.85 -10.88
CA GLU A 122 -9.88 4.06 -9.83
C GLU A 122 -9.37 5.08 -8.80
N LEU A 123 -8.12 4.90 -8.40
CA LEU A 123 -7.45 5.83 -7.49
C LEU A 123 -7.33 7.22 -8.11
N ALA A 124 -6.90 7.31 -9.36
CA ALA A 124 -6.79 8.59 -10.06
C ALA A 124 -8.15 9.29 -10.21
N ALA A 125 -9.21 8.54 -10.53
CA ALA A 125 -10.56 9.09 -10.61
C ALA A 125 -11.04 9.65 -9.26
N LEU A 126 -10.77 8.93 -8.18
CA LEU A 126 -11.10 9.36 -6.83
C LEU A 126 -10.31 10.63 -6.44
N LEU A 127 -9.01 10.66 -6.69
CA LEU A 127 -8.14 11.78 -6.35
C LEU A 127 -8.53 13.07 -7.09
N LYS A 128 -8.96 12.98 -8.36
CA LYS A 128 -9.46 14.13 -9.13
C LYS A 128 -10.69 14.80 -8.51
N GLY A 129 -11.45 14.07 -7.69
CA GLY A 129 -12.61 14.61 -6.95
C GLY A 129 -12.25 15.30 -5.64
N LEU A 130 -10.99 15.26 -5.21
CA LEU A 130 -10.55 15.86 -3.95
C LEU A 130 -10.22 17.34 -4.12
N SER A 131 -10.49 18.13 -3.07
CA SER A 131 -10.20 19.58 -3.05
C SER A 131 -8.86 19.94 -2.43
N ARG A 132 -8.28 19.03 -1.62
CA ARG A 132 -7.02 19.22 -0.89
C ARG A 132 -5.84 18.69 -1.67
N ASP A 133 -4.64 19.13 -1.30
CA ASP A 133 -3.40 18.68 -1.91
C ASP A 133 -3.12 17.18 -1.61
N VAL A 134 -2.38 16.54 -2.49
CA VAL A 134 -2.07 15.12 -2.42
C VAL A 134 -0.56 14.92 -2.43
N LEU A 135 -0.05 14.22 -1.41
CA LEU A 135 1.32 13.74 -1.37
C LEU A 135 1.35 12.26 -1.79
N LEU A 136 2.05 11.95 -2.87
CA LEU A 136 2.32 10.57 -3.31
C LEU A 136 3.59 10.09 -2.63
N VAL A 137 3.50 8.98 -1.91
CA VAL A 137 4.58 8.45 -1.08
C VAL A 137 4.97 7.07 -1.57
N PRO A 138 6.12 6.91 -2.26
CA PRO A 138 6.64 5.58 -2.57
C PRO A 138 7.05 4.88 -1.27
N SER A 139 6.57 3.65 -1.04
CA SER A 139 6.82 2.90 0.20
C SER A 139 8.30 2.54 0.37
N ALA A 140 9.05 2.46 -0.72
CA ALA A 140 10.50 2.29 -0.77
C ALA A 140 11.26 3.21 0.20
N LEU A 141 10.78 4.45 0.42
CA LEU A 141 11.35 5.38 1.39
C LEU A 141 11.39 4.83 2.84
N PHE A 142 10.53 3.87 3.16
CA PHE A 142 10.42 3.25 4.49
C PHE A 142 11.19 1.93 4.63
N ALA A 143 11.65 1.37 3.51
CA ALA A 143 12.44 0.13 3.48
C ALA A 143 13.94 0.37 3.35
N ASN A 144 14.37 1.58 3.04
CA ASN A 144 15.75 1.91 2.61
C ASN A 144 16.19 1.02 1.42
N LYS A 145 15.29 0.84 0.44
CA LYS A 145 15.53 0.08 -0.79
C LYS A 145 15.24 0.96 -1.98
N ASP A 146 15.90 0.63 -3.09
CA ASP A 146 15.63 1.24 -4.40
C ASP A 146 14.56 0.41 -5.13
N ASP A 147 13.36 0.40 -4.59
CA ASP A 147 12.20 -0.25 -5.24
C ASP A 147 11.70 0.70 -6.34
N ALA A 148 12.30 0.60 -7.52
CA ALA A 148 12.10 1.51 -8.65
C ALA A 148 10.63 1.56 -9.12
N GLU A 149 9.91 0.45 -8.98
CA GLU A 149 8.51 0.33 -9.38
C GLU A 149 7.57 1.26 -8.59
N ASP A 150 7.86 1.50 -7.31
CA ASP A 150 7.09 2.45 -6.51
C ASP A 150 7.26 3.88 -7.04
N PHE A 151 8.52 4.27 -7.35
CA PHE A 151 8.83 5.59 -7.90
C PHE A 151 8.26 5.79 -9.31
N LEU A 152 8.28 4.76 -10.14
CA LEU A 152 7.65 4.79 -11.47
C LEU A 152 6.14 4.96 -11.34
N CYS A 153 5.50 4.23 -10.43
CA CYS A 153 4.07 4.32 -10.22
C CYS A 153 3.63 5.70 -9.71
N VAL A 154 4.33 6.29 -8.72
CA VAL A 154 3.99 7.64 -8.25
C VAL A 154 4.21 8.71 -9.32
N SER A 155 5.26 8.59 -10.13
CA SER A 155 5.53 9.50 -11.25
C SER A 155 4.41 9.42 -12.30
N ALA A 156 4.07 8.21 -12.73
CA ALA A 156 2.98 7.99 -13.68
C ALA A 156 1.63 8.51 -13.16
N LEU A 157 1.33 8.29 -11.87
CA LEU A 157 0.09 8.77 -11.25
C LEU A 157 0.05 10.30 -11.20
N LYS A 158 1.16 10.94 -10.86
CA LYS A 158 1.28 12.40 -10.89
C LYS A 158 1.03 12.96 -12.29
N ASP A 159 1.73 12.42 -13.30
CA ASP A 159 1.59 12.87 -14.68
C ASP A 159 0.16 12.70 -15.19
N PHE A 160 -0.45 11.56 -14.90
CA PHE A 160 -1.85 11.30 -15.25
C PHE A 160 -2.85 12.28 -14.58
N LEU A 161 -2.62 12.62 -13.31
CA LEU A 161 -3.44 13.58 -12.58
C LEU A 161 -3.27 15.01 -13.10
N GLN A 162 -2.11 15.34 -13.64
CA GLN A 162 -1.81 16.63 -14.27
C GLN A 162 -2.24 16.71 -15.74
N GLY A 163 -2.82 15.65 -16.31
CA GLY A 163 -3.26 15.58 -17.69
C GLY A 163 -2.16 15.18 -18.67
N PHE A 164 -1.02 14.72 -18.17
CA PHE A 164 0.09 14.17 -18.93
C PHE A 164 0.19 12.66 -18.68
N GLY A 165 0.57 11.89 -19.70
CA GLY A 165 0.91 10.50 -19.52
C GLY A 165 -0.22 9.48 -19.60
N ASN A 166 0.20 8.22 -19.69
CA ASN A 166 -0.63 7.02 -19.79
C ASN A 166 -0.02 5.93 -18.88
N ALA A 167 -0.83 5.31 -18.03
CA ALA A 167 -0.38 4.25 -17.14
C ALA A 167 0.21 3.03 -17.88
N GLU A 168 -0.23 2.77 -19.10
CA GLU A 168 0.29 1.64 -19.91
C GLU A 168 1.79 1.80 -20.24
N LEU A 169 2.25 3.02 -20.47
CA LEU A 169 3.67 3.30 -20.71
C LEU A 169 4.51 3.01 -19.47
N ALA A 170 4.04 3.44 -18.28
CA ALA A 170 4.74 3.20 -17.03
C ALA A 170 4.79 1.71 -16.65
N VAL A 171 3.74 0.91 -16.94
CA VAL A 171 3.75 -0.54 -16.74
C VAL A 171 4.77 -1.23 -17.63
N ASN A 172 4.94 -0.74 -18.87
CA ASN A 172 5.95 -1.29 -19.77
C ASN A 172 7.38 -0.96 -19.31
N ASP A 173 7.59 0.21 -18.71
CA ASP A 173 8.89 0.57 -18.13
C ASP A 173 9.26 -0.34 -16.95
N VAL A 174 8.29 -0.67 -16.07
CA VAL A 174 8.50 -1.63 -14.96
C VAL A 174 8.88 -3.03 -15.45
N LYS A 175 8.34 -3.49 -16.59
CA LYS A 175 8.67 -4.82 -17.12
C LYS A 175 10.10 -4.89 -17.71
N ASN A 176 10.73 -3.76 -17.94
CA ASN A 176 12.06 -3.66 -18.56
C ASN A 176 13.16 -3.31 -17.52
N THR A 177 12.83 -3.13 -16.26
CA THR A 177 13.76 -2.98 -15.13
C THR A 177 13.96 -4.27 -14.39
#